data_73348931ef5ae14c152cb08c64f22b4f
#
_entry.id   73348931ef5ae14c152cb08c64f22b4f
#
_cell.length_a   1.000
_cell.length_b   1.000
_cell.length_c   1.000
_cell.angle_alpha   90.00
_cell.angle_beta   90.00
_cell.angle_gamma   90.00
#
_symmetry.space_group_name_H-M   'P 1'
#
loop_
_entity.id
_entity.type
_entity.pdbx_description
1 polymer ?
#
loop_
_entity_poly.entity_id
_entity_poly.type
_entity_poly.pdbx_seq_one_letter_code
_entity_poly.pdbx_strand_id
1 'polypeptide(L)'
;PHPPPPPSPPIDMHSHAYRNDEAGIRQWVKTLDENNIEKVIVHTKAFGEEFDRLYDLFTGISDKFEVWCGFDMTKWDQPEFPECAVKELERCFAKGAGGVGELIDKGLGERISSSGREVGLHFNDPKFDALFEKCAELGMPVSIHSGDPIWMYEPLDSHNDGYMNAKHWWIDLSVPGTLDLDGVVDAFVECVERHPNTTFIACHLLNLNHDYARLGKILDSHPNLWIDISE
;
A
#
# COMPACT_ATOMS: atom_id res chain seq x y z
N PRO A 1 9.60 -17.15 29.22
CA PRO A 1 10.87 -17.05 28.52
C PRO A 1 10.62 -16.26 27.23
N HIS A 2 11.34 -15.13 27.06
CA HIS A 2 11.29 -14.39 25.80
C HIS A 2 11.99 -15.22 24.71
N PRO A 3 11.53 -15.20 23.46
CA PRO A 3 12.27 -15.81 22.36
C PRO A 3 13.66 -15.18 22.26
N PRO A 4 14.67 -15.90 21.76
CA PRO A 4 15.96 -15.30 21.50
C PRO A 4 15.81 -14.13 20.51
N PRO A 5 16.64 -13.08 20.62
CA PRO A 5 16.61 -12.00 19.65
C PRO A 5 16.85 -12.54 18.24
N PRO A 6 16.27 -11.93 17.20
CA PRO A 6 16.51 -12.35 15.83
C PRO A 6 18.00 -12.29 15.48
N PRO A 7 18.48 -13.14 14.57
CA PRO A 7 19.90 -13.20 14.19
C PRO A 7 20.43 -11.93 13.52
N SER A 8 19.53 -11.08 13.02
CA SER A 8 19.81 -9.74 12.47
C SER A 8 18.80 -8.73 13.01
N PRO A 9 19.14 -7.44 13.05
CA PRO A 9 18.18 -6.39 13.40
C PRO A 9 16.97 -6.43 12.47
N PRO A 10 15.75 -6.21 12.99
CA PRO A 10 14.54 -6.21 12.18
C PRO A 10 14.47 -4.99 11.24
N ILE A 11 13.76 -5.18 10.12
CA ILE A 11 13.35 -4.12 9.21
C ILE A 11 11.85 -3.92 9.41
N ASP A 12 11.43 -2.68 9.64
CA ASP A 12 10.02 -2.31 9.64
C ASP A 12 9.59 -2.10 8.17
N MET A 13 8.77 -3.01 7.67
CA MET A 13 8.34 -3.04 6.27
C MET A 13 7.12 -2.16 6.00
N HIS A 14 6.44 -1.63 7.04
CA HIS A 14 5.24 -0.86 6.87
C HIS A 14 5.15 0.29 7.87
N SER A 15 5.56 1.46 7.44
CA SER A 15 5.37 2.71 8.18
C SER A 15 4.97 3.83 7.23
N HIS A 16 4.35 4.88 7.78
CA HIS A 16 3.95 6.05 7.01
C HIS A 16 4.72 7.29 7.46
N ALA A 17 4.65 8.36 6.67
CA ALA A 17 5.25 9.64 7.01
C ALA A 17 4.46 10.38 8.12
N TYR A 18 4.24 9.71 9.27
CA TYR A 18 3.52 10.27 10.43
C TYR A 18 4.19 11.52 11.01
N ARG A 19 5.50 11.62 10.83
CA ARG A 19 6.31 12.80 11.14
C ARG A 19 6.91 13.32 9.85
N ASN A 20 6.64 14.57 9.53
CA ASN A 20 7.09 15.24 8.32
C ASN A 20 7.86 16.54 8.62
N ASP A 21 8.41 16.62 9.82
CA ASP A 21 9.32 17.68 10.28
C ASP A 21 10.61 17.07 10.84
N GLU A 22 11.69 17.85 10.76
CA GLU A 22 13.03 17.37 11.14
C GLU A 22 13.11 16.88 12.60
N ALA A 23 12.47 17.58 13.53
CA ALA A 23 12.52 17.24 14.95
C ALA A 23 11.82 15.90 15.23
N GLY A 24 10.65 15.70 14.63
CA GLY A 24 9.87 14.46 14.75
C GLY A 24 10.60 13.26 14.14
N ILE A 25 11.25 13.42 12.98
CA ILE A 25 12.01 12.36 12.33
C ILE A 25 13.28 12.03 13.14
N ARG A 26 14.00 13.00 13.68
CA ARG A 26 15.14 12.75 14.58
C ARG A 26 14.72 11.99 15.84
N GLN A 27 13.56 12.32 16.41
CA GLN A 27 13.00 11.56 17.54
C GLN A 27 12.65 10.13 17.12
N TRP A 28 12.14 9.92 15.91
CA TRP A 28 11.86 8.58 15.38
C TRP A 28 13.13 7.76 15.22
N VAL A 29 14.19 8.34 14.63
CA VAL A 29 15.51 7.68 14.56
C VAL A 29 15.98 7.19 15.92
N LYS A 30 15.86 8.04 16.96
CA LYS A 30 16.22 7.64 18.33
C LYS A 30 15.41 6.43 18.81
N THR A 31 14.09 6.41 18.53
CA THR A 31 13.24 5.27 18.88
C THR A 31 13.66 3.99 18.13
N LEU A 32 14.04 4.10 16.86
CA LEU A 32 14.54 2.97 16.07
C LEU A 32 15.85 2.41 16.64
N ASP A 33 16.78 3.30 17.02
CA ASP A 33 18.04 2.91 17.66
C ASP A 33 17.82 2.21 19.01
N GLU A 34 16.94 2.76 19.85
CA GLU A 34 16.58 2.20 21.15
C GLU A 34 15.95 0.80 21.05
N ASN A 35 15.28 0.51 19.92
CA ASN A 35 14.63 -0.79 19.65
C ASN A 35 15.43 -1.69 18.69
N ASN A 36 16.65 -1.30 18.34
CA ASN A 36 17.53 -2.04 17.43
C ASN A 36 16.87 -2.32 16.05
N ILE A 37 16.07 -1.37 15.52
CA ILE A 37 15.50 -1.43 14.17
C ILE A 37 16.57 -0.97 13.18
N GLU A 38 16.87 -1.80 12.19
CA GLU A 38 17.90 -1.50 11.18
C GLU A 38 17.39 -0.50 10.15
N LYS A 39 16.21 -0.74 9.59
CA LYS A 39 15.64 0.04 8.50
C LYS A 39 14.12 0.14 8.63
N VAL A 40 13.56 1.19 8.06
CA VAL A 40 12.12 1.42 7.96
C VAL A 40 11.78 1.75 6.52
N ILE A 41 10.78 1.08 5.98
CA ILE A 41 10.14 1.43 4.72
C ILE A 41 9.04 2.45 5.00
N VAL A 42 9.21 3.65 4.44
CA VAL A 42 8.26 4.76 4.62
C VAL A 42 7.36 4.86 3.39
N HIS A 43 6.14 4.43 3.53
CA HIS A 43 5.11 4.53 2.50
C HIS A 43 4.57 5.95 2.47
N THR A 44 4.89 6.72 1.43
CA THR A 44 4.44 8.11 1.35
C THR A 44 3.20 8.29 0.48
N LYS A 45 2.97 7.39 -0.47
CA LYS A 45 2.00 7.56 -1.55
C LYS A 45 2.20 8.87 -2.34
N ALA A 46 3.29 9.58 -2.10
CA ALA A 46 3.61 10.84 -2.72
C ALA A 46 4.26 10.67 -4.10
N PHE A 47 4.07 11.65 -4.94
CA PHE A 47 4.72 11.82 -6.24
C PHE A 47 5.04 13.31 -6.44
N GLY A 48 5.70 13.69 -7.54
CA GLY A 48 6.05 15.09 -7.84
C GLY A 48 6.95 15.72 -6.77
N GLU A 49 6.77 17.00 -6.58
CA GLU A 49 7.56 17.81 -5.63
C GLU A 49 7.38 17.34 -4.17
N GLU A 50 6.22 16.78 -3.83
CA GLU A 50 5.99 16.28 -2.47
C GLU A 50 6.81 15.02 -2.20
N PHE A 51 6.95 14.11 -3.18
CA PHE A 51 7.86 13.00 -3.05
C PHE A 51 9.30 13.48 -2.85
N ASP A 52 9.76 14.44 -3.65
CA ASP A 52 11.10 14.99 -3.55
C ASP A 52 11.36 15.59 -2.18
N ARG A 53 10.42 16.36 -1.67
CA ARG A 53 10.48 16.96 -0.33
C ARG A 53 10.59 15.92 0.78
N LEU A 54 9.74 14.88 0.74
CA LEU A 54 9.76 13.81 1.74
C LEU A 54 11.04 12.99 1.63
N TYR A 55 11.43 12.63 0.41
CA TYR A 55 12.66 11.88 0.18
C TYR A 55 13.88 12.60 0.76
N ASP A 56 14.07 13.87 0.42
CA ASP A 56 15.20 14.67 0.91
C ASP A 56 15.15 14.84 2.43
N LEU A 57 13.96 15.01 3.01
CA LEU A 57 13.78 15.17 4.44
C LEU A 57 14.16 13.90 5.21
N PHE A 58 13.65 12.73 4.82
CA PHE A 58 13.92 11.47 5.50
C PHE A 58 15.37 11.03 5.32
N THR A 59 15.85 10.97 4.07
CA THR A 59 17.19 10.49 3.75
C THR A 59 18.29 11.45 4.18
N GLY A 60 18.00 12.75 4.25
CA GLY A 60 18.91 13.76 4.77
C GLY A 60 19.14 13.67 6.29
N ILE A 61 18.25 12.98 7.03
CA ILE A 61 18.36 12.81 8.48
C ILE A 61 19.00 11.47 8.84
N SER A 62 18.65 10.38 8.16
CA SER A 62 19.17 9.04 8.45
C SER A 62 19.06 8.11 7.25
N ASP A 63 20.05 7.24 7.10
CA ASP A 63 20.06 6.14 6.13
C ASP A 63 19.18 4.94 6.53
N LYS A 64 18.58 5.00 7.73
CA LYS A 64 17.58 4.01 8.17
C LYS A 64 16.29 4.05 7.36
N PHE A 65 15.98 5.18 6.72
CA PHE A 65 14.73 5.35 5.97
C PHE A 65 14.91 4.98 4.50
N GLU A 66 14.04 4.12 4.01
CA GLU A 66 13.83 3.89 2.60
C GLU A 66 12.44 4.45 2.24
N VAL A 67 12.41 5.41 1.32
CA VAL A 67 11.19 6.16 1.01
C VAL A 67 10.57 5.61 -0.27
N TRP A 68 9.30 5.20 -0.17
CA TRP A 68 8.53 4.68 -1.29
C TRP A 68 7.56 5.72 -1.82
N CYS A 69 7.43 5.81 -3.14
CA CYS A 69 6.54 6.76 -3.83
C CYS A 69 5.13 6.18 -4.04
N GLY A 70 4.23 7.00 -4.57
CA GLY A 70 2.95 6.58 -5.11
C GLY A 70 2.92 6.67 -6.63
N PHE A 71 1.81 6.24 -7.24
CA PHE A 71 1.52 6.53 -8.63
C PHE A 71 0.92 7.94 -8.77
N ASP A 72 1.28 8.65 -9.84
CA ASP A 72 0.61 9.90 -10.18
C ASP A 72 -0.78 9.62 -10.73
N MET A 73 -1.79 9.69 -9.86
CA MET A 73 -3.21 9.45 -10.20
C MET A 73 -3.92 10.71 -10.71
N THR A 74 -3.23 11.83 -11.00
CA THR A 74 -3.88 13.09 -11.37
C THR A 74 -4.72 13.02 -12.64
N LYS A 75 -4.43 12.04 -13.50
CA LYS A 75 -5.13 11.83 -14.77
C LYS A 75 -5.76 10.45 -14.89
N TRP A 76 -6.06 9.80 -13.76
CA TRP A 76 -6.51 8.40 -13.72
C TRP A 76 -7.74 8.12 -14.62
N ASP A 77 -8.58 9.11 -14.84
CA ASP A 77 -9.76 9.06 -15.71
C ASP A 77 -9.50 9.41 -17.18
N GLN A 78 -8.25 9.85 -17.51
CA GLN A 78 -7.86 10.27 -18.85
C GLN A 78 -7.11 9.15 -19.59
N PRO A 79 -7.17 9.13 -20.95
CA PRO A 79 -6.47 8.13 -21.75
C PRO A 79 -4.94 8.13 -21.59
N GLU A 80 -4.35 9.29 -21.32
CA GLU A 80 -2.90 9.45 -21.15
C GLU A 80 -2.38 9.06 -19.78
N PHE A 81 -3.25 8.64 -18.85
CA PHE A 81 -2.87 8.31 -17.49
C PHE A 81 -1.70 7.31 -17.42
N PRO A 82 -1.72 6.14 -18.10
CA PRO A 82 -0.64 5.17 -17.96
C PRO A 82 0.72 5.74 -18.36
N GLU A 83 0.77 6.50 -19.47
CA GLU A 83 2.04 7.10 -19.92
C GLU A 83 2.57 8.18 -18.97
N CYS A 84 1.69 9.04 -18.47
CA CYS A 84 2.07 10.10 -17.53
C CYS A 84 2.56 9.51 -16.20
N ALA A 85 1.83 8.53 -15.66
CA ALA A 85 2.15 7.90 -14.40
C ALA A 85 3.45 7.07 -14.47
N VAL A 86 3.73 6.39 -15.59
CA VAL A 86 5.01 5.69 -15.81
C VAL A 86 6.18 6.66 -15.82
N LYS A 87 6.06 7.80 -16.51
CA LYS A 87 7.13 8.84 -16.52
C LYS A 87 7.43 9.37 -15.12
N GLU A 88 6.37 9.58 -14.33
CA GLU A 88 6.55 10.04 -12.96
C GLU A 88 7.17 8.95 -12.06
N LEU A 89 6.77 7.70 -12.24
CA LEU A 89 7.39 6.56 -11.55
C LEU A 89 8.90 6.46 -11.85
N GLU A 90 9.30 6.56 -13.12
CA GLU A 90 10.71 6.58 -13.54
C GLU A 90 11.46 7.75 -12.89
N ARG A 91 10.83 8.92 -12.79
CA ARG A 91 11.39 10.10 -12.12
C ARG A 91 11.60 9.84 -10.63
N CYS A 92 10.60 9.29 -9.94
CA CYS A 92 10.71 8.94 -8.53
C CYS A 92 11.81 7.90 -8.29
N PHE A 93 11.90 6.87 -9.13
CA PHE A 93 12.98 5.89 -9.09
C PHE A 93 14.36 6.54 -9.26
N ALA A 94 14.54 7.41 -10.25
CA ALA A 94 15.78 8.14 -10.46
C ALA A 94 16.16 9.06 -9.28
N LYS A 95 15.17 9.56 -8.53
CA LYS A 95 15.39 10.31 -7.28
C LYS A 95 15.84 9.40 -6.14
N GLY A 96 15.47 8.10 -6.16
CA GLY A 96 15.86 7.11 -5.16
C GLY A 96 14.69 6.39 -4.46
N ALA A 97 13.49 6.42 -5.04
CA ALA A 97 12.38 5.62 -4.51
C ALA A 97 12.73 4.14 -4.50
N GLY A 98 12.57 3.46 -3.36
CA GLY A 98 12.85 2.03 -3.20
C GLY A 98 11.72 1.12 -3.66
N GLY A 99 10.50 1.64 -3.75
CA GLY A 99 9.29 0.91 -4.12
C GLY A 99 8.10 1.85 -4.27
N VAL A 100 6.93 1.26 -4.45
CA VAL A 100 5.65 1.96 -4.55
C VAL A 100 4.74 1.54 -3.39
N GLY A 101 4.17 2.49 -2.68
CA GLY A 101 3.21 2.22 -1.62
C GLY A 101 2.96 3.39 -0.67
N GLU A 102 1.97 3.26 0.12
CA GLU A 102 0.92 2.24 0.13
C GLU A 102 -0.20 2.64 -0.86
N LEU A 103 -0.41 1.87 -1.92
CA LEU A 103 -1.58 2.04 -2.78
C LEU A 103 -2.81 1.49 -2.06
N ILE A 104 -4.00 2.06 -2.31
CA ILE A 104 -5.19 1.73 -1.50
C ILE A 104 -6.39 1.46 -2.38
N ASP A 105 -6.94 0.25 -2.27
CA ASP A 105 -8.28 -0.08 -2.76
C ASP A 105 -9.08 -0.80 -1.67
N LYS A 106 -10.01 -0.07 -1.08
CA LYS A 106 -10.94 -0.58 -0.06
C LYS A 106 -12.33 -0.93 -0.65
N GLY A 107 -12.40 -1.15 -1.95
CA GLY A 107 -13.64 -1.35 -2.71
C GLY A 107 -14.08 -0.13 -3.50
N LEU A 108 -13.39 1.00 -3.33
CA LEU A 108 -13.66 2.26 -4.03
C LEU A 108 -12.64 2.54 -5.14
N GLY A 109 -11.71 1.64 -5.38
CA GLY A 109 -10.61 1.82 -6.31
C GLY A 109 -9.55 2.82 -5.84
N GLU A 110 -8.38 2.78 -6.46
CA GLU A 110 -7.33 3.78 -6.24
C GLU A 110 -7.71 5.10 -6.90
N ARG A 111 -7.53 6.23 -6.19
CA ARG A 111 -7.88 7.58 -6.64
C ARG A 111 -7.13 8.65 -5.85
N ILE A 112 -7.12 9.89 -6.36
CA ILE A 112 -6.43 11.01 -5.70
C ILE A 112 -7.10 11.42 -4.39
N SER A 113 -8.43 11.42 -4.38
CA SER A 113 -9.22 11.92 -3.25
C SER A 113 -10.08 10.85 -2.62
N SER A 114 -9.95 10.66 -1.32
CA SER A 114 -10.83 9.82 -0.53
C SER A 114 -12.21 10.45 -0.29
N SER A 115 -12.41 11.72 -0.64
CA SER A 115 -13.65 12.48 -0.38
C SER A 115 -14.68 12.43 -1.50
N GLY A 116 -14.32 11.93 -2.71
CA GLY A 116 -15.24 11.77 -3.83
C GLY A 116 -16.18 10.58 -3.63
N ARG A 117 -17.36 10.65 -4.28
CA ARG A 117 -18.33 9.53 -4.36
C ARG A 117 -18.10 8.67 -5.61
N GLU A 118 -17.15 9.05 -6.46
CA GLU A 118 -16.83 8.32 -7.67
C GLU A 118 -15.85 7.21 -7.31
N VAL A 119 -16.11 6.01 -7.84
CA VAL A 119 -15.19 4.88 -7.72
C VAL A 119 -14.02 5.13 -8.66
N GLY A 120 -12.79 4.93 -8.15
CA GLY A 120 -11.55 5.02 -8.91
C GLY A 120 -11.28 3.76 -9.75
N LEU A 121 -10.01 3.46 -9.96
CA LEU A 121 -9.59 2.26 -10.69
C LEU A 121 -9.27 1.15 -9.69
N HIS A 122 -9.91 -0.02 -9.84
CA HIS A 122 -9.50 -1.23 -9.15
C HIS A 122 -8.20 -1.76 -9.76
N PHE A 123 -7.36 -2.44 -8.99
CA PHE A 123 -6.02 -2.83 -9.44
C PHE A 123 -5.99 -3.83 -10.60
N ASN A 124 -7.10 -4.49 -10.91
CA ASN A 124 -7.25 -5.28 -12.14
C ASN A 124 -7.60 -4.45 -13.39
N ASP A 125 -7.74 -3.13 -13.29
CA ASP A 125 -7.94 -2.28 -14.47
C ASP A 125 -6.68 -2.27 -15.34
N PRO A 126 -6.79 -2.54 -16.66
CA PRO A 126 -5.65 -2.55 -17.58
C PRO A 126 -4.83 -1.26 -17.65
N LYS A 127 -5.36 -0.16 -17.18
CA LYS A 127 -4.63 1.11 -17.08
C LYS A 127 -3.44 1.05 -16.12
N PHE A 128 -3.43 0.09 -15.17
CA PHE A 128 -2.30 -0.14 -14.28
C PHE A 128 -1.22 -1.04 -14.88
N ASP A 129 -1.50 -1.80 -15.95
CA ASP A 129 -0.59 -2.81 -16.46
C ASP A 129 0.81 -2.25 -16.75
N ALA A 130 0.89 -1.14 -17.48
CA ALA A 130 2.18 -0.49 -17.80
C ALA A 130 2.95 -0.02 -16.54
N LEU A 131 2.25 0.35 -15.48
CA LEU A 131 2.85 0.77 -14.22
C LEU A 131 3.45 -0.42 -13.45
N PHE A 132 2.70 -1.52 -13.34
CA PHE A 132 3.20 -2.73 -12.68
C PHE A 132 4.34 -3.39 -13.46
N GLU A 133 4.26 -3.42 -14.80
CA GLU A 133 5.36 -3.86 -15.66
C GLU A 133 6.61 -2.99 -15.46
N LYS A 134 6.44 -1.67 -15.37
CA LYS A 134 7.57 -0.76 -15.10
C LYS A 134 8.14 -0.98 -13.69
N CYS A 135 7.32 -1.24 -12.67
CA CYS A 135 7.81 -1.61 -11.35
C CYS A 135 8.70 -2.87 -11.41
N ALA A 136 8.29 -3.90 -12.18
CA ALA A 136 9.11 -5.09 -12.40
C ALA A 136 10.44 -4.77 -13.11
N GLU A 137 10.43 -3.96 -14.17
CA GLU A 137 11.64 -3.53 -14.89
C GLU A 137 12.63 -2.81 -13.98
N LEU A 138 12.12 -1.97 -13.07
CA LEU A 138 12.93 -1.18 -12.15
C LEU A 138 13.31 -1.95 -10.87
N GLY A 139 12.75 -3.15 -10.65
CA GLY A 139 12.94 -3.92 -9.42
C GLY A 139 12.27 -3.27 -8.19
N MET A 140 11.24 -2.46 -8.40
CA MET A 140 10.48 -1.80 -7.35
C MET A 140 9.32 -2.69 -6.88
N PRO A 141 9.30 -3.15 -5.61
CA PRO A 141 8.12 -3.82 -5.07
C PRO A 141 6.96 -2.84 -4.91
N VAL A 142 5.73 -3.40 -4.94
CA VAL A 142 4.50 -2.62 -4.82
C VAL A 142 3.71 -3.09 -3.61
N SER A 143 3.50 -2.19 -2.65
CA SER A 143 2.72 -2.44 -1.44
C SER A 143 1.30 -1.92 -1.61
N ILE A 144 0.31 -2.80 -1.37
CA ILE A 144 -1.10 -2.53 -1.64
C ILE A 144 -1.97 -2.87 -0.43
N HIS A 145 -2.71 -1.88 0.04
CA HIS A 145 -3.81 -2.03 0.97
C HIS A 145 -5.06 -2.45 0.18
N SER A 146 -5.33 -3.73 0.16
CA SER A 146 -6.48 -4.30 -0.53
C SER A 146 -7.55 -4.74 0.46
N GLY A 147 -8.70 -4.10 0.39
CA GLY A 147 -9.80 -4.30 1.32
C GLY A 147 -9.60 -3.64 2.69
N ASP A 148 -10.59 -3.80 3.52
CA ASP A 148 -10.61 -3.47 4.96
C ASP A 148 -11.22 -4.67 5.70
N PRO A 149 -11.20 -4.72 7.04
CA PRO A 149 -11.85 -5.79 7.78
C PRO A 149 -13.32 -5.99 7.36
N ILE A 150 -13.76 -7.25 7.32
CA ILE A 150 -15.07 -7.65 6.76
C ILE A 150 -16.26 -6.83 7.27
N TRP A 151 -16.22 -6.42 8.53
CA TRP A 151 -17.28 -5.61 9.14
C TRP A 151 -17.43 -4.20 8.53
N MET A 152 -16.45 -3.72 7.73
CA MET A 152 -16.56 -2.45 6.99
C MET A 152 -17.55 -2.54 5.82
N TYR A 153 -17.86 -3.76 5.38
CA TYR A 153 -18.78 -4.05 4.27
C TYR A 153 -20.15 -4.57 4.75
N GLU A 154 -20.30 -4.82 6.05
CA GLU A 154 -21.52 -5.31 6.64
C GLU A 154 -22.49 -4.17 6.98
N PRO A 155 -23.80 -4.44 7.13
CA PRO A 155 -24.77 -3.42 7.54
C PRO A 155 -24.37 -2.71 8.84
N LEU A 156 -24.63 -1.41 8.92
CA LEU A 156 -24.41 -0.61 10.14
C LEU A 156 -25.55 -0.80 11.16
N ASP A 157 -25.59 -1.97 11.77
CA ASP A 157 -26.58 -2.30 12.80
C ASP A 157 -25.95 -2.94 14.06
N SER A 158 -26.77 -3.42 14.98
CA SER A 158 -26.33 -4.01 16.24
C SER A 158 -25.61 -5.36 16.10
N HIS A 159 -25.57 -5.96 14.92
CA HIS A 159 -24.91 -7.24 14.64
C HIS A 159 -23.51 -7.04 14.05
N ASN A 160 -23.14 -5.82 13.69
CA ASN A 160 -21.84 -5.51 13.15
C ASN A 160 -20.81 -5.41 14.28
N ASP A 161 -19.89 -6.39 14.35
CA ASP A 161 -18.85 -6.48 15.39
C ASP A 161 -17.91 -5.27 15.40
N GLY A 162 -17.69 -4.65 14.22
CA GLY A 162 -16.86 -3.46 14.04
C GLY A 162 -17.62 -2.14 14.07
N TYR A 163 -18.89 -2.11 14.51
CA TYR A 163 -19.77 -0.93 14.41
C TYR A 163 -19.12 0.39 14.84
N MET A 164 -18.35 0.38 15.92
CA MET A 164 -17.73 1.61 16.44
C MET A 164 -16.72 2.23 15.46
N ASN A 165 -16.07 1.43 14.65
CA ASN A 165 -15.18 1.87 13.59
C ASN A 165 -15.94 2.03 12.26
N ALA A 166 -16.76 1.04 11.88
CA ALA A 166 -17.52 1.02 10.64
C ALA A 166 -18.38 2.28 10.46
N LYS A 167 -19.02 2.79 11.53
CA LYS A 167 -19.85 4.02 11.47
C LYS A 167 -19.09 5.27 10.96
N HIS A 168 -17.76 5.26 10.96
CA HIS A 168 -16.92 6.36 10.47
C HIS A 168 -16.31 6.09 9.10
N TRP A 169 -16.11 4.80 8.76
CA TRP A 169 -15.33 4.38 7.60
C TRP A 169 -16.07 3.38 6.70
N TRP A 170 -17.34 3.14 6.97
CA TRP A 170 -18.17 2.18 6.24
C TRP A 170 -18.10 2.33 4.73
N ILE A 171 -18.04 1.19 4.04
CA ILE A 171 -18.03 1.12 2.58
C ILE A 171 -19.46 0.96 2.08
N ASP A 172 -19.95 1.95 1.34
CA ASP A 172 -21.30 1.97 0.79
C ASP A 172 -21.38 1.13 -0.50
N LEU A 173 -21.76 -0.13 -0.35
CA LEU A 173 -21.93 -1.05 -1.48
C LEU A 173 -23.09 -0.68 -2.41
N SER A 174 -23.93 0.32 -2.08
CA SER A 174 -24.96 0.81 -2.99
C SER A 174 -24.42 1.74 -4.08
N VAL A 175 -23.19 2.22 -3.95
CA VAL A 175 -22.53 3.05 -4.97
C VAL A 175 -22.09 2.15 -6.12
N PRO A 176 -22.55 2.44 -7.38
CA PRO A 176 -22.19 1.62 -8.54
C PRO A 176 -20.66 1.52 -8.73
N GLY A 177 -20.16 0.30 -8.92
CA GLY A 177 -18.75 0.01 -9.09
C GLY A 177 -17.97 -0.23 -7.78
N THR A 178 -18.60 -0.02 -6.60
CA THR A 178 -17.99 -0.40 -5.31
C THR A 178 -17.95 -1.93 -5.20
N LEU A 179 -16.79 -2.44 -4.80
CA LEU A 179 -16.58 -3.86 -4.52
C LEU A 179 -16.70 -4.12 -3.02
N ASP A 180 -17.26 -5.28 -2.66
CA ASP A 180 -17.14 -5.84 -1.32
C ASP A 180 -15.73 -6.42 -1.09
N LEU A 181 -15.46 -6.96 0.09
CA LEU A 181 -14.15 -7.51 0.42
C LEU A 181 -13.73 -8.63 -0.56
N ASP A 182 -14.64 -9.52 -0.91
CA ASP A 182 -14.34 -10.61 -1.85
C ASP A 182 -13.98 -10.07 -3.23
N GLY A 183 -14.74 -9.11 -3.74
CA GLY A 183 -14.48 -8.46 -5.02
C GLY A 183 -13.14 -7.71 -5.05
N VAL A 184 -12.78 -7.02 -3.97
CA VAL A 184 -11.48 -6.33 -3.86
C VAL A 184 -10.33 -7.32 -3.84
N VAL A 185 -10.44 -8.38 -3.05
CA VAL A 185 -9.41 -9.44 -2.99
C VAL A 185 -9.26 -10.12 -4.35
N ASP A 186 -10.37 -10.46 -5.01
CA ASP A 186 -10.33 -11.10 -6.33
C ASP A 186 -9.71 -10.18 -7.38
N ALA A 187 -10.04 -8.89 -7.39
CA ALA A 187 -9.43 -7.91 -8.29
C ALA A 187 -7.91 -7.77 -8.06
N PHE A 188 -7.48 -7.78 -6.80
CA PHE A 188 -6.05 -7.76 -6.47
C PHE A 188 -5.34 -9.05 -6.89
N VAL A 189 -5.92 -10.21 -6.63
CA VAL A 189 -5.34 -11.51 -7.05
C VAL A 189 -5.23 -11.60 -8.57
N GLU A 190 -6.26 -11.16 -9.32
CA GLU A 190 -6.19 -11.07 -10.79
C GLU A 190 -5.04 -10.16 -11.27
N CYS A 191 -4.81 -9.05 -10.57
CA CYS A 191 -3.66 -8.17 -10.84
C CYS A 191 -2.33 -8.91 -10.61
N VAL A 192 -2.17 -9.61 -9.49
CA VAL A 192 -0.96 -10.38 -9.15
C VAL A 192 -0.67 -11.47 -10.19
N GLU A 193 -1.71 -12.20 -10.62
CA GLU A 193 -1.62 -13.24 -11.65
C GLU A 193 -1.18 -12.68 -13.01
N ARG A 194 -1.69 -11.50 -13.38
CA ARG A 194 -1.38 -10.85 -14.65
C ARG A 194 0.03 -10.29 -14.72
N HIS A 195 0.64 -9.99 -13.56
CA HIS A 195 1.97 -9.38 -13.47
C HIS A 195 2.97 -10.27 -12.70
N PRO A 196 3.31 -11.47 -13.23
CA PRO A 196 4.12 -12.46 -12.49
C PRO A 196 5.56 -12.01 -12.20
N ASN A 197 6.06 -10.97 -12.90
CA ASN A 197 7.39 -10.41 -12.70
C ASN A 197 7.42 -9.25 -11.70
N THR A 198 6.27 -8.75 -11.26
CA THR A 198 6.16 -7.69 -10.27
C THR A 198 6.07 -8.30 -8.89
N THR A 199 6.86 -7.80 -7.94
CA THR A 199 6.75 -8.20 -6.54
C THR A 199 5.66 -7.38 -5.87
N PHE A 200 4.62 -8.06 -5.37
CA PHE A 200 3.54 -7.44 -4.61
C PHE A 200 3.65 -7.74 -3.13
N ILE A 201 3.25 -6.77 -2.31
CA ILE A 201 3.11 -6.92 -0.86
C ILE A 201 1.66 -6.54 -0.51
N ALA A 202 0.87 -7.51 -0.09
CA ALA A 202 -0.47 -7.25 0.43
C ALA A 202 -0.37 -6.83 1.89
N CYS A 203 -0.83 -5.61 2.18
CA CYS A 203 -0.84 -5.08 3.53
C CYS A 203 -1.88 -5.79 4.39
N HIS A 204 -1.64 -5.81 5.72
CA HIS A 204 -2.61 -6.23 6.74
C HIS A 204 -3.19 -7.63 6.51
N LEU A 205 -2.33 -8.62 6.14
CA LEU A 205 -2.78 -9.99 5.85
C LEU A 205 -3.85 -10.05 4.73
N LEU A 206 -3.81 -9.12 3.77
CA LEU A 206 -4.85 -8.97 2.73
C LEU A 206 -6.27 -8.80 3.32
N ASN A 207 -6.36 -8.30 4.55
CA ASN A 207 -7.60 -8.20 5.34
C ASN A 207 -8.41 -9.53 5.46
N LEU A 208 -7.74 -10.67 5.26
CA LEU A 208 -8.30 -12.02 5.38
C LEU A 208 -8.01 -12.66 6.74
N ASN A 209 -7.87 -11.87 7.79
CA ASN A 209 -7.67 -12.35 9.17
C ASN A 209 -8.82 -13.23 9.70
N HIS A 210 -9.98 -13.21 9.07
CA HIS A 210 -11.13 -14.08 9.33
C HIS A 210 -11.10 -15.38 8.52
N ASP A 211 -10.25 -15.52 7.47
CA ASP A 211 -10.11 -16.69 6.60
C ASP A 211 -8.65 -16.98 6.22
N TYR A 212 -7.86 -17.45 7.18
CA TYR A 212 -6.47 -17.86 6.93
C TYR A 212 -6.32 -19.03 5.95
N ALA A 213 -7.39 -19.85 5.75
CA ALA A 213 -7.33 -20.93 4.78
C ALA A 213 -7.35 -20.40 3.35
N ARG A 214 -8.14 -19.35 3.07
CA ARG A 214 -8.13 -18.65 1.79
C ARG A 214 -6.81 -17.90 1.60
N LEU A 215 -6.36 -17.15 2.60
CA LEU A 215 -5.08 -16.44 2.54
C LEU A 215 -3.91 -17.38 2.21
N GLY A 216 -3.82 -18.53 2.90
CA GLY A 216 -2.77 -19.52 2.64
C GLY A 216 -2.79 -20.04 1.21
N LYS A 217 -3.98 -20.35 0.65
CA LYS A 217 -4.10 -20.79 -0.75
C LYS A 217 -3.66 -19.72 -1.74
N ILE A 218 -4.00 -18.46 -1.48
CA ILE A 218 -3.57 -17.32 -2.32
C ILE A 218 -2.04 -17.24 -2.33
N LEU A 219 -1.41 -17.25 -1.16
CA LEU A 219 0.05 -17.17 -1.04
C LEU A 219 0.78 -18.36 -1.67
N ASP A 220 0.28 -19.59 -1.46
CA ASP A 220 0.86 -20.80 -2.04
C ASP A 220 0.83 -20.81 -3.58
N SER A 221 -0.15 -20.12 -4.16
CA SER A 221 -0.35 -20.06 -5.62
C SER A 221 0.39 -18.91 -6.30
N HIS A 222 0.85 -17.90 -5.58
CA HIS A 222 1.40 -16.66 -6.15
C HIS A 222 2.80 -16.35 -5.56
N PRO A 223 3.88 -16.89 -6.16
CA PRO A 223 5.24 -16.74 -5.66
C PRO A 223 5.77 -15.30 -5.69
N ASN A 224 5.12 -14.40 -6.43
CA ASN A 224 5.40 -12.97 -6.50
C ASN A 224 4.60 -12.14 -5.49
N LEU A 225 3.78 -12.78 -4.64
CA LEU A 225 2.99 -12.14 -3.60
C LEU A 225 3.57 -12.39 -2.21
N TRP A 226 3.76 -11.33 -1.47
CA TRP A 226 4.14 -11.30 -0.06
C TRP A 226 3.03 -10.65 0.75
N ILE A 227 3.08 -10.81 2.07
CA ILE A 227 2.18 -10.11 2.98
C ILE A 227 2.96 -9.42 4.09
N ASP A 228 2.41 -8.35 4.62
CA ASP A 228 2.81 -7.82 5.91
C ASP A 228 1.75 -8.12 6.99
N ILE A 229 2.13 -7.91 8.24
CA ILE A 229 1.30 -8.14 9.41
C ILE A 229 1.08 -6.83 10.20
N SER A 230 1.24 -5.69 9.54
CA SER A 230 0.95 -4.39 10.13
C SER A 230 -0.54 -4.24 10.45
N GLU A 231 -0.88 -3.35 11.36
CA GLU A 231 -2.25 -3.06 11.80
C GLU A 231 -2.58 -1.58 11.57
#